data_c1ca5b4614ed7cdca579153257a09e48
#
_entry.id   c1ca5b4614ed7cdca579153257a09e48
#
_cell.length_a   1.000
_cell.length_b   1.000
_cell.length_c   1.000
_cell.angle_alpha   90.00
_cell.angle_beta   90.00
_cell.angle_gamma   90.00
#
_symmetry.space_group_name_H-M   'P 1'
#
loop_
_entity.id
_entity.type
_entity.pdbx_description
1 polymer ?
#
loop_
_entity_poly.entity_id
_entity_poly.type
_entity_poly.pdbx_seq_one_letter_code
_entity_poly.pdbx_strand_id
1 'polypeptide(L)'
;KECDIEITIISRYNSSYDIANLAARIDNMRVKAVKSKNGKDWRAYYQFREAFLTPFDLVHEGRVIKRKSLDYGYCISAHKSQSSSYLAVLVDMENILQCTDPEELRQLQYVALSRTTNDIYLYQR
;
A
#
# COMPACT_ATOMS: atom_id res chain seq x y z
N LYS A 1 23.71 6.86 14.03
CA LYS A 1 23.78 5.37 14.02
C LYS A 1 22.93 4.89 12.86
N GLU A 2 23.57 4.39 11.81
CA GLU A 2 22.89 3.64 10.77
C GLU A 2 22.36 2.36 11.43
N CYS A 3 21.05 2.13 11.31
CA CYS A 3 20.42 0.88 11.72
C CYS A 3 20.17 0.07 10.44
N ASP A 4 20.83 -1.06 10.33
CA ASP A 4 20.47 -2.05 9.30
C ASP A 4 19.11 -2.63 9.66
N ILE A 5 18.13 -2.36 8.80
CA ILE A 5 16.78 -2.92 8.92
C ILE A 5 16.65 -4.02 7.89
N GLU A 6 16.52 -5.26 8.36
CA GLU A 6 16.21 -6.39 7.49
C GLU A 6 14.71 -6.40 7.18
N ILE A 7 14.38 -6.29 5.89
CA ILE A 7 13.00 -6.31 5.40
C ILE A 7 12.80 -7.53 4.51
N THR A 8 11.83 -8.37 4.84
CA THR A 8 11.48 -9.53 4.03
C THR A 8 10.41 -9.14 3.00
N ILE A 9 10.74 -9.28 1.72
CA ILE A 9 9.82 -9.00 0.61
C ILE A 9 9.37 -10.33 0.00
N ILE A 10 8.05 -10.53 -0.08
CA ILE A 10 7.44 -11.66 -0.76
C ILE A 10 7.21 -11.27 -2.22
N SER A 11 7.91 -11.92 -3.12
CA SER A 11 7.83 -11.70 -4.57
C SER A 11 6.80 -12.63 -5.21
N ARG A 12 6.28 -12.23 -6.38
CA ARG A 12 5.48 -13.13 -7.24
C ARG A 12 6.27 -14.34 -7.76
N TYR A 13 7.60 -14.28 -7.69
CA TYR A 13 8.49 -15.41 -8.04
C TYR A 13 8.64 -16.45 -6.91
N ASN A 14 8.17 -16.14 -5.69
CA ASN A 14 8.06 -17.17 -4.67
C ASN A 14 7.05 -18.23 -5.12
N SER A 15 7.26 -19.47 -4.68
CA SER A 15 6.35 -20.54 -5.04
C SER A 15 4.93 -20.22 -4.54
N SER A 16 3.90 -20.60 -5.31
CA SER A 16 2.50 -20.46 -4.89
C SER A 16 2.22 -21.18 -3.57
N TYR A 17 2.94 -22.27 -3.32
CA TYR A 17 2.86 -23.03 -2.07
C TYR A 17 3.37 -22.22 -0.87
N ASP A 18 4.49 -21.52 -1.01
CA ASP A 18 5.05 -20.70 0.08
C ASP A 18 4.14 -19.50 0.38
N ILE A 19 3.58 -18.88 -0.64
CA ILE A 19 2.63 -17.76 -0.49
C ILE A 19 1.36 -18.23 0.21
N ALA A 20 0.82 -19.38 -0.18
CA ALA A 20 -0.38 -19.96 0.44
C ALA A 20 -0.12 -20.36 1.91
N ASN A 21 1.03 -20.95 2.20
CA ASN A 21 1.43 -21.29 3.57
C ASN A 21 1.59 -20.05 4.46
N LEU A 22 2.17 -18.97 3.93
CA LEU A 22 2.29 -17.71 4.65
C LEU A 22 0.91 -17.12 4.96
N ALA A 23 0.02 -17.09 3.99
CA ALA A 23 -1.34 -16.61 4.16
C ALA A 23 -2.11 -17.43 5.21
N ALA A 24 -2.04 -18.77 5.12
CA ALA A 24 -2.65 -19.67 6.09
C ALA A 24 -2.10 -19.46 7.50
N ARG A 25 -0.78 -19.27 7.64
CA ARG A 25 -0.13 -19.02 8.93
C ARG A 25 -0.60 -17.71 9.56
N ILE A 26 -0.70 -16.64 8.78
CA ILE A 26 -1.20 -15.35 9.24
C ILE A 26 -2.66 -15.48 9.71
N ASP A 27 -3.51 -16.18 8.94
CA ASP A 27 -4.92 -16.37 9.31
C ASP A 27 -5.09 -17.22 10.56
N ASN A 28 -4.32 -18.30 10.71
CA ASN A 28 -4.30 -19.13 11.92
C ASN A 28 -3.92 -18.33 13.17
N MET A 29 -2.93 -17.43 13.07
CA MET A 29 -2.56 -16.55 14.18
C MET A 29 -3.70 -15.59 14.53
N ARG A 30 -4.42 -15.07 13.52
CA ARG A 30 -5.61 -14.23 13.73
C ARG A 30 -6.71 -15.01 14.47
N VAL A 31 -7.03 -16.22 13.99
CA VAL A 31 -8.04 -17.08 14.62
C VAL A 31 -7.69 -17.41 16.07
N LYS A 32 -6.41 -17.69 16.33
CA LYS A 32 -5.92 -17.91 17.70
C LYS A 32 -6.11 -16.67 18.57
N ALA A 33 -5.75 -15.48 18.08
CA ALA A 33 -5.90 -14.23 18.81
C ALA A 33 -7.38 -13.91 19.13
N VAL A 34 -8.28 -14.17 18.19
CA VAL A 34 -9.73 -14.01 18.39
C VAL A 34 -10.26 -14.97 19.47
N LYS A 35 -9.81 -16.23 19.47
CA LYS A 35 -10.25 -17.24 20.44
C LYS A 35 -9.72 -16.96 21.86
N SER A 36 -8.43 -16.60 21.97
CA SER A 36 -7.78 -16.36 23.25
C SER A 36 -8.20 -15.05 23.90
N LYS A 37 -8.65 -14.06 23.11
CA LYS A 37 -8.92 -12.67 23.54
C LYS A 37 -7.74 -12.02 24.27
N ASN A 38 -6.52 -12.53 24.08
CA ASN A 38 -5.32 -12.09 24.78
C ASN A 38 -4.55 -11.06 23.93
N GLY A 39 -4.21 -9.93 24.54
CA GLY A 39 -3.44 -8.87 23.88
C GLY A 39 -2.05 -9.31 23.39
N LYS A 40 -1.44 -10.33 24.03
CA LYS A 40 -0.14 -10.88 23.58
C LYS A 40 -0.29 -11.59 22.23
N ASP A 41 -1.36 -12.36 22.00
CA ASP A 41 -1.61 -13.05 20.74
C ASP A 41 -1.93 -12.07 19.61
N TRP A 42 -2.67 -10.99 19.91
CA TRP A 42 -2.89 -9.89 18.97
C TRP A 42 -1.60 -9.17 18.58
N ARG A 43 -0.74 -8.90 19.56
CA ARG A 43 0.57 -8.28 19.28
C ARG A 43 1.43 -9.19 18.40
N ALA A 44 1.52 -10.48 18.71
CA ALA A 44 2.25 -11.45 17.90
C ALA A 44 1.70 -11.54 16.47
N TYR A 45 0.37 -11.54 16.32
CA TYR A 45 -0.28 -11.51 15.01
C TYR A 45 0.11 -10.28 14.19
N TYR A 46 0.01 -9.08 14.76
CA TYR A 46 0.36 -7.86 14.03
C TYR A 46 1.85 -7.79 13.70
N GLN A 47 2.72 -8.13 14.63
CA GLN A 47 4.17 -8.17 14.39
C GLN A 47 4.52 -9.12 13.25
N PHE A 48 3.96 -10.32 13.26
CA PHE A 48 4.21 -11.30 12.20
C PHE A 48 3.65 -10.83 10.85
N ARG A 49 2.43 -10.30 10.82
CA ARG A 49 1.80 -9.80 9.59
C ARG A 49 2.57 -8.65 8.96
N GLU A 50 3.11 -7.74 9.76
CA GLU A 50 3.84 -6.57 9.26
C GLU A 50 5.32 -6.84 8.97
N ALA A 51 5.85 -8.01 9.38
CA ALA A 51 7.23 -8.41 9.07
C ALA A 51 7.48 -8.66 7.57
N PHE A 52 6.42 -8.85 6.79
CA PHE A 52 6.50 -9.14 5.36
C PHE A 52 5.92 -8.00 4.53
N LEU A 53 6.65 -7.58 3.50
CA LEU A 53 6.14 -6.64 2.50
C LEU A 53 5.74 -7.41 1.23
N THR A 54 4.56 -7.10 0.71
CA THR A 54 4.00 -7.79 -0.47
C THR A 54 3.52 -6.79 -1.52
N PRO A 55 3.82 -7.00 -2.82
CA PRO A 55 3.31 -6.18 -3.92
C PRO A 55 1.90 -6.59 -4.38
N PHE A 56 1.29 -7.57 -3.71
CA PHE A 56 -0.06 -8.09 -4.00
C PHE A 56 -0.78 -8.42 -2.70
N ASP A 57 -2.11 -8.54 -2.80
CA ASP A 57 -2.93 -8.95 -1.67
C ASP A 57 -2.73 -10.44 -1.37
N LEU A 58 -2.48 -10.78 -0.11
CA LEU A 58 -2.47 -12.17 0.35
C LEU A 58 -3.90 -12.62 0.63
N VAL A 59 -4.30 -13.70 -0.03
CA VAL A 59 -5.64 -14.27 0.09
C VAL A 59 -5.56 -15.67 0.67
N HIS A 60 -6.44 -15.98 1.61
CA HIS A 60 -6.64 -17.32 2.15
C HIS A 60 -8.13 -17.63 2.27
N GLU A 61 -8.58 -18.77 1.75
CA GLU A 61 -9.99 -19.18 1.74
C GLU A 61 -10.96 -18.10 1.22
N GLY A 62 -10.57 -17.38 0.15
CA GLY A 62 -11.37 -16.31 -0.45
C GLY A 62 -11.39 -15.00 0.33
N ARG A 63 -10.64 -14.88 1.42
CA ARG A 63 -10.53 -13.65 2.22
C ARG A 63 -9.18 -12.97 2.01
N VAL A 64 -9.19 -11.66 1.92
CA VAL A 64 -7.96 -10.87 1.93
C VAL A 64 -7.42 -10.81 3.37
N ILE A 65 -6.30 -11.50 3.61
CA ILE A 65 -5.64 -11.58 4.92
C ILE A 65 -4.70 -10.40 5.15
N LYS A 66 -4.01 -9.98 4.10
CA LYS A 66 -3.14 -8.80 4.13
C LYS A 66 -3.22 -8.10 2.78
N ARG A 67 -3.46 -6.80 2.82
CA ARG A 67 -3.40 -5.95 1.63
C ARG A 67 -1.96 -5.73 1.20
N LYS A 68 -1.77 -5.46 -0.09
CA LYS A 68 -0.46 -5.09 -0.63
C LYS A 68 0.15 -3.94 0.19
N SER A 69 1.43 -4.06 0.51
CA SER A 69 2.19 -3.08 1.28
C SER A 69 3.28 -2.40 0.45
N LEU A 70 3.54 -2.91 -0.76
CA LEU A 70 4.47 -2.32 -1.72
C LEU A 70 3.70 -1.90 -2.98
N ASP A 71 4.08 -0.76 -3.53
CA ASP A 71 3.56 -0.28 -4.79
C ASP A 71 4.71 0.30 -5.63
N TYR A 72 4.47 0.52 -6.91
CA TYR A 72 5.45 1.18 -7.77
C TYR A 72 5.60 2.65 -7.36
N GLY A 73 6.85 3.10 -7.23
CA GLY A 73 7.16 4.49 -6.87
C GLY A 73 7.06 5.47 -8.04
N TYR A 74 6.80 5.00 -9.26
CA TYR A 74 6.78 5.84 -10.47
C TYR A 74 5.45 6.59 -10.65
N CYS A 75 4.37 6.03 -10.15
CA CYS A 75 3.04 6.61 -10.27
C CYS A 75 2.24 6.33 -9.02
N ILE A 76 1.71 7.38 -8.43
CA ILE A 76 0.86 7.32 -7.23
C ILE A 76 -0.41 8.13 -7.45
N SER A 77 -1.50 7.78 -6.78
CA SER A 77 -2.71 8.59 -6.83
C SER A 77 -2.49 9.94 -6.13
N ALA A 78 -3.23 10.97 -6.55
CA ALA A 78 -3.21 12.28 -5.91
C ALA A 78 -3.43 12.19 -4.39
N HIS A 79 -4.38 11.35 -3.95
CA HIS A 79 -4.63 11.11 -2.52
C HIS A 79 -3.43 10.56 -1.77
N LYS A 80 -2.70 9.60 -2.36
CA LYS A 80 -1.48 9.04 -1.74
C LYS A 80 -0.32 10.03 -1.71
N SER A 81 -0.31 11.03 -2.57
CA SER A 81 0.74 12.07 -2.60
C SER A 81 0.56 13.13 -1.52
N GLN A 82 -0.57 13.15 -0.82
CA GLN A 82 -0.80 14.10 0.28
C GLN A 82 0.33 14.03 1.32
N SER A 83 0.72 15.21 1.81
CA SER A 83 1.81 15.39 2.76
C SER A 83 3.22 15.08 2.23
N SER A 84 3.36 14.78 0.93
CA SER A 84 4.66 14.59 0.27
C SER A 84 4.94 15.75 -0.69
N SER A 85 6.22 16.04 -0.91
CA SER A 85 6.68 17.04 -1.88
C SER A 85 7.73 16.41 -2.81
N TYR A 86 7.70 16.77 -4.07
CA TYR A 86 8.57 16.24 -5.11
C TYR A 86 9.24 17.37 -5.88
N LEU A 87 10.45 17.15 -6.35
CA LEU A 87 11.19 18.15 -7.15
C LEU A 87 10.45 18.44 -8.46
N ALA A 88 10.00 17.38 -9.13
CA ALA A 88 9.24 17.47 -10.36
C ALA A 88 8.07 16.48 -10.35
N VAL A 89 6.94 16.87 -10.92
CA VAL A 89 5.71 16.06 -10.96
C VAL A 89 5.14 16.07 -12.37
N LEU A 90 4.82 14.89 -12.89
CA LEU A 90 4.00 14.72 -14.08
C LEU A 90 2.58 14.36 -13.64
N VAL A 91 1.61 15.19 -13.99
CA VAL A 91 0.19 15.01 -13.62
C VAL A 91 -0.61 14.56 -14.83
N ASP A 92 -1.28 13.43 -14.73
CA ASP A 92 -2.27 12.97 -15.70
C ASP A 92 -3.60 13.72 -15.49
N MET A 93 -3.73 14.85 -16.17
CA MET A 93 -4.92 15.68 -16.09
C MET A 93 -6.14 15.02 -16.72
N GLU A 94 -5.93 14.17 -17.75
CA GLU A 94 -7.03 13.45 -18.39
C GLU A 94 -7.74 12.51 -17.41
N ASN A 95 -6.96 11.83 -16.59
CA ASN A 95 -7.51 10.96 -15.53
C ASN A 95 -8.23 11.76 -14.43
N ILE A 96 -7.66 12.88 -14.00
CA ILE A 96 -8.27 13.73 -12.97
C ILE A 96 -9.60 14.33 -13.45
N LEU A 97 -9.67 14.76 -14.72
CA LEU A 97 -10.88 15.35 -15.32
C LEU A 97 -12.03 14.35 -15.51
N GLN A 98 -11.80 13.05 -15.35
CA GLN A 98 -12.87 12.04 -15.32
C GLN A 98 -13.69 12.06 -14.02
N CYS A 99 -13.22 12.76 -12.99
CA CYS A 99 -13.97 12.92 -11.75
C CYS A 99 -15.26 13.73 -12.02
N THR A 100 -16.40 13.15 -11.68
CA THR A 100 -17.73 13.72 -11.93
C THR A 100 -18.21 14.66 -10.82
N ASP A 101 -17.64 14.53 -9.60
CA ASP A 101 -17.94 15.42 -8.49
C ASP A 101 -17.10 16.70 -8.60
N PRO A 102 -17.71 17.90 -8.73
CA PRO A 102 -16.98 19.16 -8.88
C PRO A 102 -16.12 19.52 -7.66
N GLU A 103 -16.53 19.13 -6.47
CA GLU A 103 -15.78 19.44 -5.25
C GLU A 103 -14.56 18.52 -5.12
N GLU A 104 -14.74 17.24 -5.32
CA GLU A 104 -13.64 16.25 -5.37
C GLU A 104 -12.66 16.59 -6.49
N LEU A 105 -13.14 16.99 -7.66
CA LEU A 105 -12.30 17.41 -8.79
C LEU A 105 -11.37 18.57 -8.40
N ARG A 106 -11.89 19.61 -7.75
CA ARG A 106 -11.08 20.75 -7.28
C ARG A 106 -10.03 20.31 -6.26
N GLN A 107 -10.41 19.42 -5.33
CA GLN A 107 -9.49 18.91 -4.34
C GLN A 107 -8.38 18.08 -4.97
N LEU A 108 -8.70 17.21 -5.93
CA LEU A 108 -7.71 16.40 -6.68
C LEU A 108 -6.74 17.28 -7.46
N GLN A 109 -7.26 18.29 -8.16
CA GLN A 109 -6.42 19.26 -8.88
C GLN A 109 -5.48 19.99 -7.94
N TYR A 110 -6.00 20.52 -6.83
CA TYR A 110 -5.20 21.23 -5.84
C TYR A 110 -4.10 20.32 -5.27
N VAL A 111 -4.44 19.10 -4.85
CA VAL A 111 -3.48 18.15 -4.29
C VAL A 111 -2.42 17.81 -5.30
N ALA A 112 -2.78 17.46 -6.54
CA ALA A 112 -1.84 17.07 -7.57
C ALA A 112 -0.88 18.21 -7.94
N LEU A 113 -1.39 19.41 -8.15
CA LEU A 113 -0.62 20.58 -8.58
C LEU A 113 0.26 21.15 -7.47
N SER A 114 -0.14 21.02 -6.21
CA SER A 114 0.62 21.55 -5.05
C SER A 114 1.73 20.63 -4.57
N ARG A 115 1.96 19.47 -5.21
CA ARG A 115 2.99 18.50 -4.76
C ARG A 115 4.39 18.80 -5.27
N THR A 116 4.54 19.65 -6.27
CA THR A 116 5.85 20.00 -6.80
C THR A 116 6.48 21.16 -6.04
N THR A 117 7.81 21.13 -5.91
CA THR A 117 8.61 22.24 -5.39
C THR A 117 9.30 23.02 -6.49
N ASN A 118 9.42 22.45 -7.70
CA ASN A 118 10.14 23.08 -8.81
C ASN A 118 9.35 23.00 -10.12
N ASP A 119 9.26 21.83 -10.73
CA ASP A 119 8.71 21.65 -12.07
C ASP A 119 7.41 20.84 -12.06
N ILE A 120 6.45 21.29 -12.85
CA ILE A 120 5.20 20.56 -13.09
C ILE A 120 4.99 20.34 -14.58
N TYR A 121 4.66 19.11 -14.93
CA TYR A 121 4.33 18.70 -16.29
C TYR A 121 2.88 18.20 -16.30
N LEU A 122 2.07 18.71 -17.22
CA LEU A 122 0.69 18.30 -17.37
C LEU A 122 0.54 17.45 -18.62
N TYR A 123 0.00 16.24 -18.45
CA TYR A 123 -0.40 15.41 -19.56
C TYR A 123 -1.91 15.58 -19.79
N GLN A 124 -2.26 15.98 -21.00
CA GLN A 124 -3.63 16.10 -21.47
C GLN A 124 -3.64 15.84 -23.00
N ARG A 125 -4.51 14.96 -23.44
CA ARG A 125 -4.76 14.74 -24.88
C ARG A 125 -5.70 15.78 -25.44
#